data_34079072d5d080968f48a7a69fa1d7ef
#
_entry.id   34079072d5d080968f48a7a69fa1d7ef
#
_cell.length_a   1.000
_cell.length_b   1.000
_cell.length_c   1.000
_cell.angle_alpha   90.00
_cell.angle_beta   90.00
_cell.angle_gamma   90.00
#
_symmetry.space_group_name_H-M   'P 1'
#
loop_
_entity.id
_entity.type
_entity.pdbx_description
1 polymer ?
#
loop_
_entity_poly.entity_id
_entity_poly.type
_entity_poly.pdbx_seq_one_letter_code
_entity_poly.pdbx_strand_id
1 'polypeptide(L)'
;MSHLHICGLSRLVETIQTSGARYVASLINAGMEVPYPLSVPLEQRLYLGFNDIIEEVPGFIPPEKIHAEKLIAYVQEWNRESPMVIHCWMGVSRSTAGGYITQCALMPHADERELAQALRAASPEATPNLRLIKFADDILQRDGRMVSAIEEIGRGAETFEGIPFSLPIE
;
A
#
# COMPACT_ATOMS: atom_id res chain seq x y z
N MET A 1 18.18 -7.37 -1.44
CA MET A 1 16.71 -7.46 -1.58
C MET A 1 16.08 -6.55 -0.55
N SER A 2 15.35 -5.56 -1.01
CA SER A 2 14.65 -4.62 -0.12
C SER A 2 13.31 -5.20 0.28
N HIS A 3 12.81 -4.84 1.45
CA HIS A 3 11.53 -5.30 1.94
C HIS A 3 10.56 -4.14 2.13
N LEU A 4 9.36 -4.35 1.63
CA LEU A 4 8.20 -3.52 1.85
C LEU A 4 7.32 -4.17 2.92
N HIS A 5 7.09 -3.47 4.01
CA HIS A 5 6.24 -3.95 5.11
C HIS A 5 4.87 -3.30 5.04
N ILE A 6 3.84 -4.08 5.30
CA ILE A 6 2.43 -3.65 5.29
C ILE A 6 1.82 -3.93 6.66
N CYS A 7 1.14 -2.95 7.23
CA CYS A 7 0.48 -3.10 8.53
C CYS A 7 -0.69 -2.12 8.71
N GLY A 8 -1.43 -2.28 9.78
CA GLY A 8 -2.38 -1.30 10.30
C GLY A 8 -1.72 -0.28 11.23
N LEU A 9 -2.45 0.78 11.55
CA LEU A 9 -1.96 1.88 12.38
C LEU A 9 -1.49 1.43 13.77
N SER A 10 -2.21 0.50 14.42
CA SER A 10 -1.87 0.01 15.75
C SER A 10 -0.54 -0.73 15.81
N ARG A 11 -0.06 -1.24 14.67
CA ARG A 11 1.18 -2.00 14.54
C ARG A 11 2.31 -1.20 13.88
N LEU A 12 2.07 0.08 13.55
CA LEU A 12 3.02 0.89 12.78
C LEU A 12 4.35 1.06 13.50
N VAL A 13 4.33 1.53 14.74
CA VAL A 13 5.56 1.80 15.51
C VAL A 13 6.40 0.54 15.69
N GLU A 14 5.76 -0.56 16.08
CA GLU A 14 6.41 -1.86 16.22
C GLU A 14 7.02 -2.34 14.89
N THR A 15 6.27 -2.23 13.79
CA THR A 15 6.74 -2.64 12.46
C THR A 15 7.95 -1.80 12.01
N ILE A 16 7.94 -0.50 12.25
CA ILE A 16 9.09 0.37 11.95
C ILE A 16 10.31 -0.05 12.78
N GLN A 17 10.12 -0.25 14.08
CA GLN A 17 11.22 -0.59 14.99
C GLN A 17 11.84 -1.95 14.67
N THR A 18 11.02 -2.96 14.40
CA THR A 18 11.50 -4.32 14.12
C THR A 18 12.10 -4.47 12.73
N SER A 19 11.61 -3.72 11.74
CA SER A 19 12.13 -3.77 10.37
C SER A 19 13.33 -2.86 10.13
N GLY A 20 13.52 -1.84 10.97
CA GLY A 20 14.48 -0.77 10.72
C GLY A 20 14.08 0.18 9.60
N ALA A 21 12.80 0.24 9.26
CA ALA A 21 12.31 1.10 8.18
C ALA A 21 12.56 2.58 8.46
N ARG A 22 12.90 3.30 7.41
CA ARG A 22 13.10 4.76 7.45
C ARG A 22 12.14 5.50 6.53
N TYR A 23 11.40 4.78 5.68
CA TYR A 23 10.39 5.33 4.78
C TYR A 23 9.01 4.85 5.23
N VAL A 24 8.06 5.77 5.30
CA VAL A 24 6.68 5.43 5.69
C VAL A 24 5.69 6.15 4.79
N ALA A 25 4.81 5.39 4.16
CA ALA A 25 3.64 5.91 3.46
C ALA A 25 2.37 5.62 4.27
N SER A 26 1.68 6.67 4.65
CA SER A 26 0.42 6.61 5.39
C SER A 26 -0.75 6.83 4.44
N LEU A 27 -1.55 5.81 4.21
CA LEU A 27 -2.76 5.84 3.41
C LEU A 27 -3.95 5.74 4.37
N ILE A 28 -4.39 6.88 4.88
CA ILE A 28 -5.31 6.94 6.01
C ILE A 28 -6.27 8.12 5.86
N ASN A 29 -7.30 8.18 6.68
CA ASN A 29 -8.26 9.26 6.63
C ASN A 29 -7.58 10.62 6.86
N ALA A 30 -7.99 11.62 6.10
CA ALA A 30 -7.48 12.98 6.25
C ALA A 30 -7.67 13.48 7.70
N GLY A 31 -6.66 14.16 8.22
CA GLY A 31 -6.68 14.72 9.58
C GLY A 31 -6.35 13.74 10.70
N MET A 32 -6.13 12.46 10.40
CA MET A 32 -5.68 11.51 11.42
C MET A 32 -4.20 11.72 11.76
N GLU A 33 -3.90 11.72 13.04
CA GLU A 33 -2.53 11.76 13.52
C GLU A 33 -1.85 10.39 13.36
N VAL A 34 -0.60 10.40 12.94
CA VAL A 34 0.22 9.20 12.78
C VAL A 34 1.44 9.32 13.70
N PRO A 35 1.67 8.33 14.59
CA PRO A 35 2.77 8.35 15.54
C PRO A 35 4.10 7.95 14.89
N TYR A 36 4.69 8.86 14.10
CA TYR A 36 5.99 8.59 13.47
C TYR A 36 7.12 8.58 14.51
N PRO A 37 7.91 7.49 14.61
CA PRO A 37 9.14 7.50 15.39
C PRO A 37 10.16 8.49 14.83
N LEU A 38 11.05 9.01 15.68
CA LEU A 38 12.12 9.90 15.27
C LEU A 38 13.09 9.27 14.26
N SER A 39 13.15 7.96 14.18
CA SER A 39 13.94 7.21 13.21
C SER A 39 13.47 7.39 11.76
N VAL A 40 12.24 7.90 11.56
CA VAL A 40 11.69 8.21 10.23
C VAL A 40 11.78 9.71 10.00
N PRO A 41 12.72 10.19 9.19
CA PRO A 41 12.85 11.62 8.88
C PRO A 41 11.60 12.19 8.20
N LEU A 42 11.31 13.46 8.39
CA LEU A 42 10.13 14.11 7.82
C LEU A 42 10.08 13.99 6.30
N GLU A 43 11.20 14.14 5.63
CA GLU A 43 11.35 14.06 4.18
C GLU A 43 11.15 12.64 3.62
N GLN A 44 11.15 11.63 4.49
CA GLN A 44 10.91 10.23 4.13
C GLN A 44 9.49 9.76 4.49
N ARG A 45 8.58 10.69 4.78
CA ARG A 45 7.18 10.41 5.08
C ARG A 45 6.29 10.87 3.95
N LEU A 46 5.37 9.99 3.53
CA LEU A 46 4.27 10.36 2.66
C LEU A 46 2.96 10.22 3.44
N TYR A 47 2.13 11.23 3.42
CA TYR A 47 0.78 11.19 3.99
C TYR A 47 -0.25 11.42 2.89
N LEU A 48 -1.11 10.43 2.66
CA LEU A 48 -2.21 10.49 1.71
C LEU A 48 -3.53 10.34 2.47
N GLY A 49 -4.26 11.45 2.59
CA GLY A 49 -5.51 11.52 3.33
C GLY A 49 -6.71 11.19 2.45
N PHE A 50 -7.26 9.98 2.56
CA PHE A 50 -8.49 9.57 1.90
C PHE A 50 -9.16 8.41 2.63
N ASN A 51 -10.46 8.24 2.38
CA ASN A 51 -11.25 7.18 2.99
C ASN A 51 -11.15 5.88 2.19
N ASP A 52 -11.38 4.75 2.88
CA ASP A 52 -11.39 3.42 2.26
C ASP A 52 -12.76 3.13 1.64
N ILE A 53 -13.02 3.76 0.52
CA ILE A 53 -14.22 3.59 -0.29
C ILE A 53 -13.86 3.35 -1.75
N ILE A 54 -14.74 2.71 -2.51
CA ILE A 54 -14.55 2.43 -3.94
C ILE A 54 -15.47 3.26 -4.83
N GLU A 55 -16.44 3.93 -4.25
CA GLU A 55 -17.38 4.82 -4.93
C GLU A 55 -17.41 6.17 -4.23
N GLU A 56 -17.85 7.19 -4.94
CA GLU A 56 -18.03 8.52 -4.35
C GLU A 56 -19.19 8.49 -3.34
N VAL A 57 -18.92 8.97 -2.13
CA VAL A 57 -19.90 9.08 -1.05
C VAL A 57 -19.85 10.52 -0.51
N PRO A 58 -20.99 11.24 -0.44
CA PRO A 58 -21.01 12.59 0.11
C PRO A 58 -20.37 12.67 1.50
N GLY A 59 -19.48 13.65 1.69
CA GLY A 59 -18.78 13.86 2.96
C GLY A 59 -17.52 13.00 3.16
N PHE A 60 -17.21 12.08 2.24
CA PHE A 60 -16.01 11.26 2.26
C PHE A 60 -15.08 11.63 1.11
N ILE A 61 -13.79 11.43 1.32
CA ILE A 61 -12.75 11.62 0.30
C ILE A 61 -12.44 10.26 -0.31
N PRO A 62 -12.83 9.96 -1.56
CA PRO A 62 -12.49 8.69 -2.19
C PRO A 62 -11.03 8.66 -2.59
N PRO A 63 -10.45 7.47 -2.83
CA PRO A 63 -9.20 7.37 -3.55
C PRO A 63 -9.32 8.06 -4.92
N GLU A 64 -8.37 8.93 -5.24
CA GLU A 64 -8.33 9.66 -6.50
C GLU A 64 -7.01 9.43 -7.22
N LYS A 65 -6.96 9.82 -8.49
CA LYS A 65 -5.76 9.66 -9.33
C LYS A 65 -4.53 10.30 -8.66
N ILE A 66 -4.68 11.48 -8.07
CA ILE A 66 -3.58 12.19 -7.41
C ILE A 66 -2.95 11.37 -6.26
N HIS A 67 -3.73 10.56 -5.56
CA HIS A 67 -3.20 9.70 -4.50
C HIS A 67 -2.30 8.59 -5.07
N ALA A 68 -2.74 7.96 -6.16
CA ALA A 68 -1.93 6.96 -6.85
C ALA A 68 -0.67 7.58 -7.48
N GLU A 69 -0.76 8.76 -8.08
CA GLU A 69 0.38 9.49 -8.65
C GLU A 69 1.43 9.81 -7.57
N LYS A 70 1.01 10.33 -6.43
CA LYS A 70 1.92 10.65 -5.31
C LYS A 70 2.57 9.41 -4.72
N LEU A 71 1.82 8.32 -4.57
CA LEU A 71 2.36 7.06 -4.08
C LEU A 71 3.42 6.51 -5.04
N ILE A 72 3.11 6.46 -6.33
CA ILE A 72 4.03 5.95 -7.37
C ILE A 72 5.31 6.79 -7.41
N ALA A 73 5.19 8.12 -7.42
CA ALA A 73 6.36 9.01 -7.39
C ALA A 73 7.22 8.77 -6.14
N TYR A 74 6.59 8.68 -4.98
CA TYR A 74 7.29 8.45 -3.71
C TYR A 74 8.06 7.12 -3.69
N VAL A 75 7.46 6.03 -4.15
CA VAL A 75 8.14 4.72 -4.16
C VAL A 75 9.23 4.64 -5.22
N GLN A 76 9.11 5.38 -6.32
CA GLN A 76 10.15 5.46 -7.34
C GLN A 76 11.39 6.24 -6.86
N GLU A 77 11.23 7.18 -5.93
CA GLU A 77 12.32 7.91 -5.29
C GLU A 77 12.98 7.13 -4.13
N TRP A 78 12.37 6.04 -3.69
CA TRP A 78 12.90 5.23 -2.62
C TRP A 78 14.22 4.57 -3.02
N ASN A 79 15.30 4.88 -2.29
CA ASN A 79 16.65 4.38 -2.59
C ASN A 79 16.87 2.91 -2.24
N ARG A 80 15.92 2.26 -1.55
CA ARG A 80 15.94 0.85 -1.13
C ARG A 80 17.11 0.45 -0.20
N GLU A 81 17.81 1.42 0.36
CA GLU A 81 18.88 1.16 1.35
C GLU A 81 18.34 0.73 2.71
N SER A 82 17.13 1.15 3.03
CA SER A 82 16.37 0.76 4.22
C SER A 82 14.96 0.31 3.84
N PRO A 83 14.31 -0.53 4.64
CA PRO A 83 12.93 -0.93 4.40
C PRO A 83 11.95 0.23 4.40
N MET A 84 10.81 0.02 3.74
CA MET A 84 9.66 0.93 3.73
C MET A 84 8.47 0.27 4.41
N VAL A 85 7.68 1.05 5.13
CA VAL A 85 6.37 0.64 5.63
C VAL A 85 5.27 1.40 4.89
N ILE A 86 4.27 0.69 4.41
CA ILE A 86 3.01 1.27 3.95
C ILE A 86 1.92 0.80 4.90
N HIS A 87 1.20 1.73 5.49
CA HIS A 87 0.12 1.40 6.42
C HIS A 87 -1.18 2.15 6.09
N CYS A 88 -2.26 1.63 6.61
CA CYS A 88 -3.55 2.31 6.69
C CYS A 88 -4.12 2.13 8.09
N TRP A 89 -5.44 2.24 8.29
CA TRP A 89 -6.01 2.03 9.61
C TRP A 89 -5.92 0.56 10.04
N MET A 90 -6.48 -0.35 9.26
CA MET A 90 -6.59 -1.79 9.60
C MET A 90 -5.56 -2.70 8.92
N GLY A 91 -4.80 -2.19 7.96
CA GLY A 91 -3.80 -3.00 7.26
C GLY A 91 -4.38 -4.02 6.27
N VAL A 92 -5.58 -3.80 5.75
CA VAL A 92 -6.32 -4.76 4.93
C VAL A 92 -6.58 -4.28 3.51
N SER A 93 -6.92 -3.01 3.31
CA SER A 93 -7.42 -2.50 2.04
C SER A 93 -6.52 -1.47 1.38
N ARG A 94 -6.42 -0.26 1.92
CA ARG A 94 -5.60 0.83 1.34
C ARG A 94 -4.12 0.49 1.33
N SER A 95 -3.61 -0.05 2.43
CA SER A 95 -2.19 -0.43 2.55
C SER A 95 -1.81 -1.62 1.68
N THR A 96 -2.68 -2.61 1.55
CA THR A 96 -2.44 -3.77 0.68
C THR A 96 -2.48 -3.37 -0.79
N ALA A 97 -3.40 -2.47 -1.17
CA ALA A 97 -3.39 -1.84 -2.49
C ALA A 97 -2.08 -1.08 -2.73
N GLY A 98 -1.64 -0.27 -1.75
CA GLY A 98 -0.37 0.45 -1.82
C GLY A 98 0.84 -0.47 -2.00
N GLY A 99 0.87 -1.59 -1.30
CA GLY A 99 1.93 -2.60 -1.44
C GLY A 99 1.98 -3.21 -2.83
N TYR A 100 0.84 -3.62 -3.35
CA TYR A 100 0.74 -4.18 -4.70
C TYR A 100 1.13 -3.16 -5.78
N ILE A 101 0.64 -1.92 -5.66
CA ILE A 101 1.01 -0.82 -6.56
C ILE A 101 2.53 -0.60 -6.54
N THR A 102 3.13 -0.63 -5.36
CA THR A 102 4.58 -0.45 -5.20
C THR A 102 5.36 -1.54 -5.94
N GLN A 103 4.95 -2.80 -5.80
CA GLN A 103 5.58 -3.90 -6.54
C GLN A 103 5.43 -3.71 -8.05
N CYS A 104 4.25 -3.39 -8.55
CA CYS A 104 4.03 -3.13 -9.97
C CYS A 104 4.86 -1.95 -10.49
N ALA A 105 5.00 -0.88 -9.71
CA ALA A 105 5.77 0.29 -10.10
C ALA A 105 7.29 0.05 -10.13
N LEU A 106 7.80 -0.75 -9.20
CA LEU A 106 9.24 -1.00 -9.04
C LEU A 106 9.72 -2.25 -9.77
N MET A 107 8.82 -3.13 -10.15
CA MET A 107 9.09 -4.39 -10.84
C MET A 107 8.33 -4.42 -12.18
N PRO A 108 8.69 -3.55 -13.15
CA PRO A 108 7.89 -3.34 -14.36
C PRO A 108 7.81 -4.56 -15.28
N HIS A 109 8.66 -5.54 -15.09
CA HIS A 109 8.69 -6.78 -15.88
C HIS A 109 8.01 -7.96 -15.17
N ALA A 110 7.58 -7.79 -13.91
CA ALA A 110 6.88 -8.83 -13.18
C ALA A 110 5.43 -8.94 -13.68
N ASP A 111 4.92 -10.16 -13.70
CA ASP A 111 3.54 -10.44 -14.07
C ASP A 111 2.58 -10.00 -12.95
N GLU A 112 1.57 -9.23 -13.29
CA GLU A 112 0.60 -8.67 -12.33
C GLU A 112 -0.17 -9.74 -11.57
N ARG A 113 -0.45 -10.87 -12.22
CA ARG A 113 -1.14 -12.01 -11.60
C ARG A 113 -0.25 -12.71 -10.59
N GLU A 114 1.02 -12.92 -10.91
CA GLU A 114 2.00 -13.51 -9.99
C GLU A 114 2.18 -12.63 -8.75
N LEU A 115 2.27 -11.31 -8.92
CA LEU A 115 2.35 -10.37 -7.80
C LEU A 115 1.08 -10.39 -6.94
N ALA A 116 -0.10 -10.47 -7.54
CA ALA A 116 -1.36 -10.57 -6.81
C ALA A 116 -1.46 -11.89 -6.02
N GLN A 117 -1.03 -13.00 -6.61
CA GLN A 117 -0.99 -14.29 -5.93
C GLN A 117 0.01 -14.29 -4.77
N ALA A 118 1.17 -13.66 -4.94
CA ALA A 118 2.15 -13.49 -3.88
C ALA A 118 1.59 -12.63 -2.73
N LEU A 119 0.85 -11.58 -3.03
CA LEU A 119 0.14 -10.77 -2.03
C LEU A 119 -0.84 -11.64 -1.23
N ARG A 120 -1.67 -12.44 -1.91
CA ARG A 120 -2.63 -13.35 -1.25
C ARG A 120 -1.92 -14.38 -0.38
N ALA A 121 -0.80 -14.92 -0.83
CA ALA A 121 0.00 -15.89 -0.07
C ALA A 121 0.61 -15.25 1.19
N ALA A 122 1.09 -14.00 1.08
CA ALA A 122 1.65 -13.24 2.20
C ALA A 122 0.57 -12.76 3.19
N SER A 123 -0.63 -12.47 2.70
CA SER A 123 -1.75 -11.99 3.51
C SER A 123 -3.08 -12.59 3.03
N PRO A 124 -3.56 -13.65 3.69
CA PRO A 124 -4.86 -14.25 3.38
C PRO A 124 -6.04 -13.27 3.52
N GLU A 125 -5.87 -12.24 4.32
CA GLU A 125 -6.90 -11.24 4.66
C GLU A 125 -6.89 -10.04 3.70
N ALA A 126 -5.85 -9.86 2.89
CA ALA A 126 -5.72 -8.71 2.00
C ALA A 126 -6.93 -8.57 1.08
N THR A 127 -7.53 -7.39 1.09
CA THR A 127 -8.62 -6.99 0.20
C THR A 127 -8.29 -5.61 -0.37
N PRO A 128 -7.36 -5.54 -1.35
CA PRO A 128 -6.87 -4.29 -1.88
C PRO A 128 -8.00 -3.39 -2.41
N ASN A 129 -7.95 -2.10 -2.08
CA ASN A 129 -8.91 -1.12 -2.58
C ASN A 129 -8.83 -1.02 -4.11
N LEU A 130 -9.86 -1.50 -4.80
CA LEU A 130 -9.89 -1.58 -6.27
C LEU A 130 -9.89 -0.22 -6.95
N ARG A 131 -10.46 0.81 -6.34
CA ARG A 131 -10.45 2.16 -6.90
C ARG A 131 -9.02 2.71 -6.97
N LEU A 132 -8.24 2.54 -5.92
CA LEU A 132 -6.83 2.92 -5.93
C LEU A 132 -6.01 2.14 -6.94
N ILE A 133 -6.23 0.82 -7.03
CA ILE A 133 -5.60 -0.06 -8.02
C ILE A 133 -5.91 0.41 -9.45
N LYS A 134 -7.15 0.78 -9.73
CA LYS A 134 -7.59 1.23 -11.05
C LYS A 134 -6.84 2.47 -11.52
N PHE A 135 -6.68 3.48 -10.65
CA PHE A 135 -5.89 4.66 -10.97
C PHE A 135 -4.42 4.32 -11.21
N ALA A 136 -3.84 3.45 -10.40
CA ALA A 136 -2.45 3.01 -10.59
C ALA A 136 -2.24 2.23 -11.89
N ASP A 137 -3.19 1.35 -12.25
CA ASP A 137 -3.19 0.62 -13.50
C ASP A 137 -3.13 1.55 -14.70
N ASP A 138 -3.96 2.59 -14.70
CA ASP A 138 -3.98 3.61 -15.76
C ASP A 138 -2.64 4.38 -15.82
N ILE A 139 -2.11 4.81 -14.69
CA ILE A 139 -0.85 5.57 -14.62
C ILE A 139 0.33 4.72 -15.10
N LEU A 140 0.39 3.45 -14.67
CA LEU A 140 1.44 2.51 -15.04
C LEU A 140 1.23 1.86 -16.42
N GLN A 141 0.13 2.21 -17.12
CA GLN A 141 -0.22 1.72 -18.45
C GLN A 141 -0.28 0.19 -18.52
N ARG A 142 -0.98 -0.42 -17.56
CA ARG A 142 -1.09 -1.87 -17.45
C ARG A 142 -2.33 -2.44 -18.15
N ASP A 143 -3.12 -1.61 -18.85
CA ASP A 143 -4.27 -2.03 -19.68
C ASP A 143 -5.30 -2.89 -18.92
N GLY A 144 -5.55 -2.58 -17.65
CA GLY A 144 -6.48 -3.31 -16.78
C GLY A 144 -5.93 -4.60 -16.17
N ARG A 145 -4.66 -4.97 -16.44
CA ARG A 145 -4.08 -6.21 -15.91
C ARG A 145 -3.93 -6.20 -14.39
N MET A 146 -3.61 -5.05 -13.79
CA MET A 146 -3.56 -4.94 -12.32
C MET A 146 -4.94 -5.14 -11.70
N VAL A 147 -5.96 -4.50 -12.24
CA VAL A 147 -7.34 -4.65 -11.77
C VAL A 147 -7.80 -6.11 -11.91
N SER A 148 -7.61 -6.71 -13.07
CA SER A 148 -7.98 -8.11 -13.32
C SER A 148 -7.29 -9.08 -12.37
N ALA A 149 -6.01 -8.88 -12.10
CA ALA A 149 -5.25 -9.73 -11.19
C ALA A 149 -5.76 -9.65 -9.74
N ILE A 150 -6.11 -8.45 -9.27
CA ILE A 150 -6.67 -8.25 -7.93
C ILE A 150 -8.10 -8.81 -7.83
N GLU A 151 -8.93 -8.64 -8.86
CA GLU A 151 -10.25 -9.25 -8.90
C GLU A 151 -10.18 -10.80 -8.88
N GLU A 152 -9.20 -11.37 -9.55
CA GLU A 152 -9.01 -12.83 -9.62
C GLU A 152 -8.67 -13.45 -8.25
N ILE A 153 -7.85 -12.79 -7.43
CA ILE A 153 -7.59 -13.28 -6.07
C ILE A 153 -8.79 -13.11 -5.13
N GLY A 154 -9.75 -12.27 -5.49
CA GLY A 154 -10.99 -12.08 -4.75
C GLY A 154 -10.78 -11.41 -3.39
N ARG A 155 -11.88 -11.32 -2.65
CA ARG A 155 -11.90 -10.79 -1.28
C ARG A 155 -11.11 -11.71 -0.35
N GLY A 156 -10.32 -11.12 0.54
CA GLY A 156 -9.61 -11.86 1.57
C GLY A 156 -10.50 -12.36 2.70
N ALA A 157 -9.92 -13.15 3.59
CA ALA A 157 -10.60 -13.64 4.80
C ALA A 157 -11.04 -12.46 5.67
N GLU A 158 -12.17 -12.61 6.35
CA GLU A 158 -12.64 -11.57 7.28
C GLU A 158 -11.69 -11.43 8.46
N THR A 159 -11.39 -10.16 8.78
CA THR A 159 -10.59 -9.81 9.95
C THR A 159 -10.96 -8.41 10.39
N PHE A 160 -10.82 -8.13 11.69
CA PHE A 160 -10.92 -6.76 12.19
C PHE A 160 -9.66 -5.96 11.84
N GLU A 161 -8.49 -6.56 11.99
CA GLU A 161 -7.19 -5.96 11.68
C GLU A 161 -6.30 -6.99 11.00
N GLY A 162 -5.60 -6.58 9.94
CA GLY A 162 -4.67 -7.44 9.23
C GLY A 162 -3.40 -7.73 10.05
N ILE A 163 -2.85 -8.91 9.88
CA ILE A 163 -1.55 -9.27 10.44
C ILE A 163 -0.46 -8.60 9.60
N PRO A 164 0.52 -7.92 10.22
CA PRO A 164 1.64 -7.34 9.49
C PRO A 164 2.39 -8.39 8.65
N PHE A 165 2.77 -8.01 7.44
CA PHE A 165 3.51 -8.88 6.52
C PHE A 165 4.47 -8.06 5.67
N SER A 166 5.32 -8.74 4.91
CA SER A 166 6.26 -8.11 4.01
C SER A 166 6.17 -8.66 2.59
N LEU A 167 6.51 -7.80 1.63
CA LEU A 167 6.61 -8.12 0.22
C LEU A 167 8.04 -7.84 -0.27
N PRO A 168 8.65 -8.74 -1.05
CA PRO A 168 9.97 -8.49 -1.61
C PRO A 168 9.90 -7.45 -2.74
N ILE A 169 10.95 -6.63 -2.85
CA ILE A 169 11.21 -5.75 -3.97
C ILE A 169 12.58 -6.16 -4.56
N GLU A 170 12.59 -6.58 -5.79
CA GLU A 170 13.79 -7.03 -6.52
C GLU A 170 14.45 -5.90 -7.31
#